data_4201d8b085a093eb6c8debb3613cc2c1
#
_entry.id   4201d8b085a093eb6c8debb3613cc2c1
#
_cell.length_a   1.000
_cell.length_b   1.000
_cell.length_c   1.000
_cell.angle_alpha   90.00
_cell.angle_beta   90.00
_cell.angle_gamma   90.00
#
_symmetry.space_group_name_H-M   'P 1'
#
loop_
_entity.id
_entity.type
_entity.pdbx_description
1 polymer ?
#
loop_
_entity_poly.entity_id
_entity_poly.type
_entity_poly.pdbx_seq_one_letter_code
_entity_poly.pdbx_strand_id
1 'polypeptide(L)'
;MDGLQRECRDCMADYHRDRQIALGQKVRPRVEVPEGHKLCLRCGEVKPHSEWHRNATASDGLSTRCKVCRAAEGRAGHLKRTYGMTEAQRDEMIAAQGGVCCICLKAPAVHVDHCHTTGKVRGVLCFNCNTAIGKLGDDPDAARRVVSYLEGHAWKPTIVAQGVYRQPS
;
A
#
# COMPACT_ATOMS: atom_id res chain seq x y z
N MET A 1 -25.65 -46.13 13.16
CA MET A 1 -26.21 -44.80 12.84
C MET A 1 -25.24 -44.15 11.89
N ASP A 2 -25.65 -43.89 10.66
CA ASP A 2 -24.81 -43.50 9.53
C ASP A 2 -24.34 -42.01 9.56
N GLY A 3 -24.70 -41.28 10.62
CA GLY A 3 -24.28 -39.85 10.78
C GLY A 3 -24.77 -38.86 9.73
N LEU A 4 -25.65 -39.31 8.82
CA LEU A 4 -26.21 -38.46 7.78
C LEU A 4 -27.34 -37.60 8.37
N GLN A 5 -27.27 -36.27 8.12
CA GLN A 5 -28.36 -35.35 8.44
C GLN A 5 -29.58 -35.62 7.52
N ARG A 6 -30.78 -35.58 8.07
CA ARG A 6 -32.03 -35.77 7.31
C ARG A 6 -32.26 -34.76 6.22
N GLU A 7 -31.66 -33.56 6.34
CA GLU A 7 -31.80 -32.48 5.39
C GLU A 7 -30.45 -32.07 4.79
N CYS A 8 -30.45 -31.69 3.51
CA CYS A 8 -29.25 -31.27 2.84
C CYS A 8 -28.75 -29.90 3.42
N ARG A 9 -27.45 -29.62 3.26
CA ARG A 9 -26.83 -28.39 3.78
C ARG A 9 -27.50 -27.13 3.24
N ASP A 10 -27.94 -27.15 1.98
CA ASP A 10 -28.59 -25.98 1.35
C ASP A 10 -29.98 -25.75 1.93
N CYS A 11 -30.78 -26.82 2.13
CA CYS A 11 -32.09 -26.72 2.78
C CYS A 11 -31.99 -26.18 4.20
N MET A 12 -30.99 -26.62 4.96
CA MET A 12 -30.76 -26.10 6.32
C MET A 12 -30.30 -24.65 6.31
N ALA A 13 -29.47 -24.24 5.35
CA ALA A 13 -29.02 -22.85 5.20
C ALA A 13 -30.20 -21.93 4.85
N ASP A 14 -31.10 -22.36 3.96
CA ASP A 14 -32.30 -21.61 3.60
C ASP A 14 -33.27 -21.51 4.80
N TYR A 15 -33.50 -22.59 5.53
CA TYR A 15 -34.32 -22.56 6.75
C TYR A 15 -33.77 -21.59 7.80
N HIS A 16 -32.47 -21.62 8.07
CA HIS A 16 -31.85 -20.68 9.04
C HIS A 16 -31.95 -19.23 8.57
N ARG A 17 -31.81 -19.00 7.28
CA ARG A 17 -31.95 -17.68 6.68
C ARG A 17 -33.34 -17.12 6.86
N ASP A 18 -34.37 -17.91 6.50
CA ASP A 18 -35.79 -17.51 6.59
C ASP A 18 -36.16 -17.21 8.04
N ARG A 19 -35.68 -18.04 8.98
CA ARG A 19 -35.85 -17.80 10.41
C ARG A 19 -35.20 -16.49 10.87
N GLN A 20 -33.99 -16.15 10.38
CA GLN A 20 -33.35 -14.88 10.72
C GLN A 20 -34.14 -13.68 10.17
N ILE A 21 -34.68 -13.78 8.95
CA ILE A 21 -35.54 -12.78 8.37
C ILE A 21 -36.82 -12.61 9.20
N ALA A 22 -37.47 -13.71 9.58
CA ALA A 22 -38.68 -13.71 10.42
C ALA A 22 -38.43 -13.07 11.81
N LEU A 23 -37.21 -13.17 12.32
CA LEU A 23 -36.77 -12.54 13.59
C LEU A 23 -36.36 -11.07 13.41
N GLY A 24 -36.57 -10.46 12.21
CA GLY A 24 -36.16 -9.07 11.93
C GLY A 24 -34.67 -8.84 11.84
N GLN A 25 -33.87 -9.89 11.72
CA GLN A 25 -32.42 -9.76 11.61
C GLN A 25 -32.02 -9.36 10.19
N LYS A 26 -30.99 -8.52 10.09
CA LYS A 26 -30.45 -8.06 8.80
C LYS A 26 -29.69 -9.20 8.12
N VAL A 27 -30.31 -9.83 7.13
CA VAL A 27 -29.71 -10.91 6.34
C VAL A 27 -29.17 -10.34 5.02
N ARG A 28 -27.93 -10.72 4.66
CA ARG A 28 -27.36 -10.27 3.39
C ARG A 28 -28.10 -10.88 2.20
N PRO A 29 -28.36 -10.10 1.13
CA PRO A 29 -28.98 -10.65 -0.08
C PRO A 29 -28.12 -11.77 -0.68
N ARG A 30 -28.77 -12.79 -1.21
CA ARG A 30 -28.09 -13.89 -1.93
C ARG A 30 -27.60 -13.32 -3.25
N VAL A 31 -26.32 -13.41 -3.50
CA VAL A 31 -25.71 -12.99 -4.77
C VAL A 31 -25.42 -14.25 -5.56
N GLU A 32 -25.92 -14.33 -6.79
CA GLU A 32 -25.55 -15.40 -7.71
C GLU A 32 -24.07 -15.23 -8.11
N VAL A 33 -23.29 -16.28 -7.87
CA VAL A 33 -21.86 -16.28 -8.17
C VAL A 33 -21.63 -17.33 -9.25
N PRO A 34 -21.23 -16.93 -10.47
CA PRO A 34 -20.91 -17.85 -11.55
C PRO A 34 -19.79 -18.81 -11.19
N GLU A 35 -19.73 -19.96 -11.86
CA GLU A 35 -18.64 -20.91 -11.70
C GLU A 35 -17.27 -20.20 -11.98
N GLY A 36 -16.24 -20.57 -11.22
CA GLY A 36 -14.91 -19.93 -11.33
C GLY A 36 -14.83 -18.51 -10.78
N HIS A 37 -15.90 -18.00 -10.14
CA HIS A 37 -15.96 -16.67 -9.52
C HIS A 37 -16.21 -16.76 -8.01
N LYS A 38 -15.95 -15.66 -7.31
CA LYS A 38 -16.21 -15.53 -5.87
C LYS A 38 -16.62 -14.10 -5.52
N LEU A 39 -17.57 -13.97 -4.60
CA LEU A 39 -17.99 -12.66 -4.08
C LEU A 39 -16.97 -12.14 -3.05
N CYS A 40 -16.47 -10.94 -3.27
CA CYS A 40 -15.68 -10.24 -2.28
C CYS A 40 -16.57 -9.51 -1.28
N LEU A 41 -16.63 -10.00 -0.05
CA LEU A 41 -17.46 -9.39 1.00
C LEU A 41 -17.02 -7.98 1.40
N ARG A 42 -15.85 -7.52 0.97
CA ARG A 42 -15.33 -6.19 1.28
C ARG A 42 -15.79 -5.13 0.28
N CYS A 43 -15.67 -5.39 -1.04
CA CYS A 43 -16.14 -4.48 -2.09
C CYS A 43 -17.53 -4.82 -2.64
N GLY A 44 -18.09 -5.99 -2.29
CA GLY A 44 -19.38 -6.43 -2.80
C GLY A 44 -19.37 -6.94 -4.25
N GLU A 45 -18.20 -7.05 -4.89
CA GLU A 45 -18.09 -7.45 -6.30
C GLU A 45 -17.83 -8.95 -6.44
N VAL A 46 -18.44 -9.54 -7.47
CA VAL A 46 -18.15 -10.91 -7.93
C VAL A 46 -16.98 -10.85 -8.90
N LYS A 47 -15.91 -11.60 -8.61
CA LYS A 47 -14.66 -11.59 -9.38
C LYS A 47 -14.19 -13.00 -9.68
N PRO A 48 -13.49 -13.22 -10.82
CA PRO A 48 -12.92 -14.53 -11.16
C PRO A 48 -11.87 -14.96 -10.12
N HIS A 49 -11.68 -16.26 -9.95
CA HIS A 49 -10.73 -16.82 -8.97
C HIS A 49 -9.29 -16.33 -9.15
N SER A 50 -8.89 -15.91 -10.36
CA SER A 50 -7.59 -15.30 -10.65
C SER A 50 -7.33 -14.01 -9.85
N GLU A 51 -8.40 -13.30 -9.42
CA GLU A 51 -8.32 -12.08 -8.62
C GLU A 51 -8.17 -12.34 -7.11
N TRP A 52 -7.90 -13.58 -6.71
CA TRP A 52 -7.77 -14.00 -5.32
C TRP A 52 -6.40 -14.61 -5.04
N HIS A 53 -5.91 -14.40 -3.82
CA HIS A 53 -4.76 -15.16 -3.33
C HIS A 53 -5.22 -16.55 -2.86
N ARG A 54 -4.38 -17.54 -3.03
CA ARG A 54 -4.62 -18.89 -2.49
C ARG A 54 -4.59 -18.86 -0.95
N ASN A 55 -5.45 -19.66 -0.34
CA ASN A 55 -5.50 -19.87 1.11
C ASN A 55 -5.85 -21.32 1.39
N ALA A 56 -4.87 -22.11 1.75
CA ALA A 56 -5.03 -23.55 1.98
C ALA A 56 -5.97 -23.88 3.15
N THR A 57 -6.22 -22.95 4.07
CA THR A 57 -7.11 -23.17 5.22
C THR A 57 -8.57 -22.84 4.92
N ALA A 58 -8.85 -22.21 3.77
CA ALA A 58 -10.21 -21.90 3.36
C ALA A 58 -10.83 -23.09 2.61
N SER A 59 -12.12 -23.34 2.81
CA SER A 59 -12.85 -24.47 2.18
C SER A 59 -12.85 -24.43 0.65
N ASP A 60 -12.75 -23.24 0.06
CA ASP A 60 -12.68 -23.01 -1.37
C ASP A 60 -11.23 -22.74 -1.87
N GLY A 61 -10.23 -22.87 -1.00
CA GLY A 61 -8.81 -22.64 -1.32
C GLY A 61 -8.43 -21.19 -1.59
N LEU A 62 -9.33 -20.22 -1.36
CA LEU A 62 -9.11 -18.80 -1.69
C LEU A 62 -9.25 -17.89 -0.47
N SER A 63 -8.54 -16.78 -0.49
CA SER A 63 -8.66 -15.74 0.53
C SER A 63 -10.10 -15.21 0.65
N THR A 64 -10.46 -14.65 1.80
CA THR A 64 -11.78 -14.06 2.05
C THR A 64 -12.01 -12.73 1.34
N ARG A 65 -10.94 -12.10 0.83
CA ARG A 65 -10.93 -10.79 0.17
C ARG A 65 -10.17 -10.85 -1.14
N CYS A 66 -10.64 -10.13 -2.17
CA CYS A 66 -9.93 -10.04 -3.44
C CYS A 66 -8.56 -9.35 -3.27
N LYS A 67 -7.66 -9.53 -4.25
CA LYS A 67 -6.31 -8.96 -4.27
C LYS A 67 -6.31 -7.45 -4.05
N VAL A 68 -7.22 -6.73 -4.70
CA VAL A 68 -7.34 -5.26 -4.61
C VAL A 68 -7.68 -4.83 -3.17
N CYS A 69 -8.72 -5.42 -2.57
CA CYS A 69 -9.11 -5.10 -1.20
C CYS A 69 -8.02 -5.45 -0.19
N ARG A 70 -7.34 -6.59 -0.38
CA ARG A 70 -6.24 -7.00 0.50
C ARG A 70 -5.03 -6.07 0.38
N ALA A 71 -4.70 -5.63 -0.84
CA ALA A 71 -3.63 -4.66 -1.06
C ALA A 71 -3.95 -3.30 -0.43
N ALA A 72 -5.19 -2.81 -0.57
CA ALA A 72 -5.63 -1.57 0.05
C ALA A 72 -5.49 -1.61 1.58
N GLU A 73 -5.97 -2.69 2.22
CA GLU A 73 -5.82 -2.88 3.67
C GLU A 73 -4.37 -3.00 4.11
N GLY A 74 -3.54 -3.66 3.30
CA GLY A 74 -2.10 -3.75 3.54
C GLY A 74 -1.42 -2.38 3.55
N ARG A 75 -1.75 -1.52 2.59
CA ARG A 75 -1.24 -0.14 2.53
C ARG A 75 -1.69 0.70 3.72
N ALA A 76 -2.99 0.72 3.99
CA ALA A 76 -3.53 1.47 5.13
C ALA A 76 -2.94 0.99 6.46
N GLY A 77 -2.84 -0.33 6.65
CA GLY A 77 -2.22 -0.92 7.82
C GLY A 77 -0.73 -0.59 7.95
N HIS A 78 0.01 -0.56 6.84
CA HIS A 78 1.42 -0.15 6.81
C HIS A 78 1.58 1.31 7.22
N LEU A 79 0.82 2.23 6.60
CA LEU A 79 0.86 3.66 6.94
C LEU A 79 0.57 3.89 8.43
N LYS A 80 -0.45 3.22 8.97
CA LYS A 80 -0.80 3.35 10.39
C LYS A 80 0.27 2.81 11.33
N ARG A 81 0.83 1.62 11.04
CA ARG A 81 1.85 1.00 11.91
C ARG A 81 3.19 1.69 11.84
N THR A 82 3.61 2.10 10.65
CA THR A 82 4.96 2.64 10.42
C THR A 82 5.04 4.13 10.69
N TYR A 83 4.00 4.88 10.32
CA TYR A 83 4.02 6.34 10.36
C TYR A 83 2.95 6.95 11.25
N GLY A 84 2.06 6.14 11.85
CA GLY A 84 0.95 6.63 12.67
C GLY A 84 -0.11 7.41 11.90
N MET A 85 -0.12 7.34 10.56
CA MET A 85 -0.96 8.16 9.69
C MET A 85 -1.96 7.34 8.87
N THR A 86 -3.03 7.99 8.43
CA THR A 86 -4.01 7.46 7.49
C THR A 86 -3.64 7.76 6.03
N GLU A 87 -4.30 7.09 5.08
CA GLU A 87 -4.15 7.42 3.64
C GLU A 87 -4.60 8.85 3.35
N ALA A 88 -5.68 9.33 3.97
CA ALA A 88 -6.16 10.70 3.81
C ALA A 88 -5.11 11.73 4.26
N GLN A 89 -4.50 11.54 5.42
CA GLN A 89 -3.44 12.42 5.91
C GLN A 89 -2.20 12.42 4.99
N ARG A 90 -1.84 11.26 4.42
CA ARG A 90 -0.78 11.20 3.41
C ARG A 90 -1.17 12.01 2.16
N ASP A 91 -2.40 11.85 1.68
CA ASP A 91 -2.88 12.52 0.47
C ASP A 91 -2.98 14.04 0.66
N GLU A 92 -3.41 14.49 1.84
CA GLU A 92 -3.37 15.90 2.24
C GLU A 92 -1.94 16.47 2.23
N MET A 93 -0.98 15.71 2.75
CA MET A 93 0.44 16.10 2.72
C MET A 93 0.97 16.20 1.29
N ILE A 94 0.63 15.26 0.42
CA ILE A 94 0.98 15.28 -1.00
C ILE A 94 0.38 16.53 -1.67
N ALA A 95 -0.90 16.81 -1.41
CA ALA A 95 -1.56 18.00 -1.95
C ALA A 95 -0.90 19.31 -1.47
N ALA A 96 -0.56 19.38 -0.19
CA ALA A 96 0.16 20.54 0.37
C ALA A 96 1.55 20.76 -0.25
N GLN A 97 2.18 19.68 -0.76
CA GLN A 97 3.45 19.75 -1.51
C GLN A 97 3.26 20.04 -3.00
N GLY A 98 2.03 20.27 -3.48
CA GLY A 98 1.72 20.45 -4.91
C GLY A 98 1.82 19.17 -5.74
N GLY A 99 1.71 17.99 -5.12
CA GLY A 99 1.76 16.69 -5.79
C GLY A 99 3.17 16.20 -6.13
N VAL A 100 4.20 16.99 -5.88
CA VAL A 100 5.59 16.68 -6.26
C VAL A 100 6.49 16.50 -5.04
N CYS A 101 7.60 15.81 -5.25
CA CYS A 101 8.66 15.63 -4.26
C CYS A 101 9.21 16.99 -3.80
N CYS A 102 9.22 17.27 -2.50
CA CYS A 102 9.68 18.53 -1.93
C CYS A 102 11.20 18.75 -2.01
N ILE A 103 11.99 17.77 -2.48
CA ILE A 103 13.44 17.91 -2.69
C ILE A 103 13.74 18.25 -4.15
N CYS A 104 13.37 17.39 -5.10
CA CYS A 104 13.69 17.64 -6.50
C CYS A 104 12.68 18.55 -7.22
N LEU A 105 11.50 18.78 -6.65
CA LEU A 105 10.43 19.64 -7.17
C LEU A 105 9.93 19.25 -8.59
N LYS A 106 10.17 18.01 -9.00
CA LYS A 106 9.91 17.53 -10.37
C LYS A 106 9.10 16.24 -10.38
N ALA A 107 9.57 15.21 -9.68
CA ALA A 107 8.96 13.89 -9.71
C ALA A 107 7.76 13.80 -8.75
N PRO A 108 6.76 12.93 -9.02
CA PRO A 108 5.63 12.72 -8.12
C PRO A 108 6.06 12.35 -6.70
N ALA A 109 5.35 12.87 -5.71
CA ALA A 109 5.51 12.49 -4.31
C ALA A 109 4.80 11.14 -4.07
N VAL A 110 5.54 10.09 -3.69
CA VAL A 110 5.02 8.72 -3.57
C VAL A 110 5.37 8.07 -2.22
N HIS A 111 6.57 8.31 -1.71
CA HIS A 111 7.13 7.64 -0.53
C HIS A 111 7.12 8.56 0.67
N VAL A 112 6.44 8.15 1.74
CA VAL A 112 6.47 8.85 3.02
C VAL A 112 7.88 8.74 3.59
N ASP A 113 8.50 9.89 3.85
CA ASP A 113 9.82 10.00 4.46
C ASP A 113 9.69 10.34 5.95
N HIS A 114 10.54 9.75 6.76
CA HIS A 114 10.55 9.95 8.21
C HIS A 114 11.97 9.90 8.78
N CYS A 115 12.15 10.54 9.91
CA CYS A 115 13.40 10.46 10.66
C CYS A 115 13.52 9.09 11.35
N HIS A 116 14.56 8.34 11.06
CA HIS A 116 14.77 7.01 11.61
C HIS A 116 15.07 7.02 13.14
N THR A 117 15.52 8.15 13.67
CA THR A 117 15.80 8.31 15.11
C THR A 117 14.55 8.66 15.89
N THR A 118 13.71 9.58 15.36
CA THR A 118 12.54 10.12 16.09
C THR A 118 11.21 9.55 15.62
N GLY A 119 11.17 8.87 14.46
CA GLY A 119 9.95 8.43 13.80
C GLY A 119 9.11 9.56 13.19
N LYS A 120 9.53 10.83 13.33
CA LYS A 120 8.77 11.99 12.84
C LYS A 120 8.73 11.98 11.31
N VAL A 121 7.52 12.01 10.74
CA VAL A 121 7.30 12.17 9.29
C VAL A 121 7.75 13.57 8.87
N ARG A 122 8.57 13.64 7.81
CA ARG A 122 9.13 14.89 7.26
C ARG A 122 8.37 15.36 6.02
N GLY A 123 7.90 14.43 5.21
CA GLY A 123 7.19 14.73 3.97
C GLY A 123 6.99 13.50 3.10
N VAL A 124 6.58 13.72 1.85
CA VAL A 124 6.43 12.67 0.85
C VAL A 124 7.39 12.95 -0.31
N LEU A 125 8.24 11.98 -0.62
CA LEU A 125 9.32 12.11 -1.59
C LEU A 125 9.10 11.19 -2.81
N CYS A 126 9.81 11.45 -3.89
CA CYS A 126 9.99 10.47 -4.94
C CYS A 126 10.97 9.37 -4.51
N PHE A 127 10.96 8.24 -5.21
CA PHE A 127 11.85 7.10 -4.92
C PHE A 127 13.33 7.52 -4.84
N ASN A 128 13.82 8.28 -5.82
CA ASN A 128 15.23 8.65 -5.91
C ASN A 128 15.67 9.52 -4.73
N CYS A 129 14.89 10.55 -4.38
CA CYS A 129 15.24 11.44 -3.26
C CYS A 129 15.15 10.70 -1.91
N ASN A 130 14.13 9.88 -1.71
CA ASN A 130 14.00 9.07 -0.50
C ASN A 130 15.18 8.09 -0.34
N THR A 131 15.57 7.42 -1.43
CA THR A 131 16.72 6.51 -1.43
C THR A 131 18.04 7.27 -1.22
N ALA A 132 18.21 8.44 -1.80
CA ALA A 132 19.42 9.25 -1.66
C ALA A 132 19.64 9.65 -0.20
N ILE A 133 18.61 10.13 0.50
CA ILE A 133 18.68 10.46 1.94
C ILE A 133 19.09 9.22 2.76
N GLY A 134 18.43 8.08 2.51
CA GLY A 134 18.75 6.84 3.20
C GLY A 134 20.19 6.39 2.98
N LYS A 135 20.72 6.53 1.75
CA LYS A 135 22.13 6.22 1.44
C LYS A 135 23.14 7.17 2.10
N LEU A 136 22.72 8.40 2.39
CA LEU A 136 23.52 9.36 3.17
C LEU A 136 23.39 9.12 4.69
N GLY A 137 22.73 8.04 5.10
CA GLY A 137 22.58 7.68 6.51
C GLY A 137 21.61 8.58 7.26
N ASP A 138 20.73 9.30 6.57
CA ASP A 138 19.81 10.28 7.19
C ASP A 138 20.55 11.41 7.94
N ASP A 139 21.82 11.62 7.58
CA ASP A 139 22.75 12.56 8.21
C ASP A 139 22.78 13.91 7.46
N PRO A 140 22.31 15.02 8.09
CA PRO A 140 22.38 16.36 7.48
C PRO A 140 23.81 16.81 7.16
N ASP A 141 24.81 16.39 7.94
CA ASP A 141 26.19 16.77 7.69
C ASP A 141 26.78 16.02 6.49
N ALA A 142 26.37 14.76 6.26
CA ALA A 142 26.68 14.06 5.03
C ALA A 142 26.09 14.79 3.81
N ALA A 143 24.83 15.23 3.92
CA ALA A 143 24.20 16.02 2.86
C ALA A 143 24.92 17.35 2.58
N ARG A 144 25.34 18.09 3.61
CA ARG A 144 26.16 19.32 3.46
C ARG A 144 27.49 19.03 2.78
N ARG A 145 28.16 17.92 3.12
CA ARG A 145 29.39 17.51 2.43
C ARG A 145 29.18 17.20 0.95
N VAL A 146 28.02 16.62 0.58
CA VAL A 146 27.66 16.41 -0.84
C VAL A 146 27.50 17.74 -1.56
N VAL A 147 26.82 18.72 -0.97
CA VAL A 147 26.70 20.08 -1.55
C VAL A 147 28.08 20.69 -1.75
N SER A 148 28.94 20.71 -0.73
CA SER A 148 30.30 21.24 -0.80
C SER A 148 31.15 20.54 -1.86
N TYR A 149 31.00 19.22 -2.01
CA TYR A 149 31.66 18.45 -3.06
C TYR A 149 31.21 18.85 -4.47
N LEU A 150 29.90 18.99 -4.68
CA LEU A 150 29.33 19.40 -5.99
C LEU A 150 29.74 20.82 -6.38
N GLU A 151 29.87 21.71 -5.40
CA GLU A 151 30.36 23.09 -5.59
C GLU A 151 31.89 23.19 -5.78
N GLY A 152 32.59 22.05 -5.71
CA GLY A 152 34.03 22.01 -5.88
C GLY A 152 34.84 22.49 -4.67
N HIS A 153 34.21 22.66 -3.51
CA HIS A 153 34.88 23.15 -2.30
C HIS A 153 35.53 22.05 -1.46
N ALA A 154 35.00 20.83 -1.52
CA ALA A 154 35.45 19.73 -0.66
C ALA A 154 36.70 19.01 -1.19
N TRP A 155 36.91 18.99 -2.50
CA TRP A 155 38.06 18.34 -3.14
C TRP A 155 38.34 18.97 -4.50
N LYS A 156 39.59 19.22 -4.82
CA LYS A 156 40.00 19.78 -6.12
C LYS A 156 40.66 18.67 -6.96
N PRO A 157 40.06 18.25 -8.06
CA PRO A 157 40.63 17.26 -8.93
C PRO A 157 41.88 17.79 -9.63
N THR A 158 42.92 16.98 -9.73
CA THR A 158 44.15 17.28 -10.50
C THR A 158 44.00 16.86 -11.98
N ILE A 159 42.94 16.11 -12.30
CA ILE A 159 42.67 15.61 -13.64
C ILE A 159 41.32 16.14 -14.08
N VAL A 160 41.23 16.77 -15.28
CA VAL A 160 40.01 17.22 -15.90
C VAL A 160 39.55 16.18 -16.91
N ALA A 161 38.36 15.61 -16.70
CA ALA A 161 37.76 14.67 -17.64
C ALA A 161 37.40 15.39 -18.94
N GLN A 162 38.05 15.00 -20.04
CA GLN A 162 37.78 15.59 -21.36
C GLN A 162 36.40 15.17 -21.87
N GLY A 163 35.59 16.16 -22.28
CA GLY A 163 34.35 15.95 -23.03
C GLY A 163 33.10 15.57 -22.23
N VAL A 164 33.18 15.39 -20.90
CA VAL A 164 32.02 14.98 -20.08
C VAL A 164 31.33 16.14 -19.37
N TYR A 165 32.07 17.17 -18.98
CA TYR A 165 31.52 18.37 -18.33
C TYR A 165 32.03 19.65 -18.99
N ARG A 166 31.15 20.36 -19.67
CA ARG A 166 31.39 21.78 -19.99
C ARG A 166 30.80 22.61 -18.86
N GLN A 167 31.63 23.41 -18.22
CA GLN A 167 31.12 24.45 -17.30
C GLN A 167 30.15 25.33 -18.07
N PRO A 168 28.98 25.68 -17.54
CA PRO A 168 28.18 26.76 -18.10
C PRO A 168 28.98 28.05 -17.98
N SER A 169 29.09 28.72 -19.12
CA SER A 169 29.69 30.08 -19.25
C SER A 169 28.87 31.10 -18.49
#